data_fdd919460ed547281745c16a50965e8d
#
_entry.id   fdd919460ed547281745c16a50965e8d
#
_cell.length_a   1.000
_cell.length_b   1.000
_cell.length_c   1.000
_cell.angle_alpha   90.00
_cell.angle_beta   90.00
_cell.angle_gamma   90.00
#
_symmetry.space_group_name_H-M   'P 1'
#
loop_
_entity.id
_entity.type
_entity.pdbx_description
1 polymer ?
#
loop_
_entity_poly.entity_id
_entity_poly.type
_entity_poly.pdbx_seq_one_letter_code
_entity_poly.pdbx_strand_id
1 'polypeptide(L)'
;MPTTAFSAGVETNDVEISYAKEATWGTKPAVAFKAVRYTGESFSGSKSRARPAEIRNDYQATGAVTTQETASAGINFALSSGTYDDILAGLLGNDFSTAIAISGVDIAGTATGYSTATAGKFTTVTAGVWIKVSGFANAANNGYKRVTAATGTSITTAQAGAVEAAGPSVTIGGSRLTNGTAFQSFHFQKKLASALYLVYPGTFWTGGTITAATGQFFTGSFTGISAIESKATTNQSTGAVTAAPTGRVNDGVAGFQGLEWNNAAVSAVINGITLNIAREGAAAQYGLGSAAAQGVLRGVVTVTGSVEIYFRDFALYDDYKSETARALTYRTVDDAGSGYQISLPAAYLMNPRITAGGPGQSVMATFELEGSPHSTLGYTIAVDKF
;
A
#
# COMPACT_ATOMS: atom_id res chain seq x y z
N MET A 1 -27.35 -39.93 0.24
CA MET A 1 -26.96 -38.77 -0.58
C MET A 1 -26.76 -37.59 0.34
N PRO A 2 -25.73 -36.78 0.19
CA PRO A 2 -25.64 -35.56 0.99
C PRO A 2 -26.82 -34.64 0.68
N THR A 3 -27.38 -34.01 1.67
CA THR A 3 -28.45 -33.02 1.51
C THR A 3 -27.90 -31.83 0.72
N THR A 4 -28.53 -31.47 -0.40
CA THR A 4 -28.17 -30.24 -1.10
C THR A 4 -28.65 -29.07 -0.25
N ALA A 5 -27.70 -28.20 0.16
CA ALA A 5 -28.03 -26.97 0.86
C ALA A 5 -28.86 -26.06 -0.06
N PHE A 6 -29.98 -25.55 0.45
CA PHE A 6 -30.77 -24.53 -0.23
C PHE A 6 -30.27 -23.15 0.23
N SER A 7 -29.84 -22.32 -0.73
CA SER A 7 -29.52 -20.91 -0.50
C SER A 7 -30.48 -20.05 -1.34
N ALA A 8 -31.04 -19.02 -0.71
CA ALA A 8 -31.91 -18.06 -1.41
C ALA A 8 -31.13 -17.13 -2.36
N GLY A 9 -29.81 -17.13 -2.28
CA GLY A 9 -28.92 -16.32 -3.10
C GLY A 9 -27.48 -16.84 -3.07
N VAL A 10 -26.55 -16.05 -3.59
CA VAL A 10 -25.11 -16.34 -3.56
C VAL A 10 -24.58 -16.06 -2.15
N GLU A 11 -23.77 -16.98 -1.61
CA GLU A 11 -23.11 -16.78 -0.33
C GLU A 11 -21.84 -15.93 -0.48
N THR A 12 -21.55 -15.13 0.52
CA THR A 12 -20.36 -14.23 0.48
C THR A 12 -19.06 -15.01 0.35
N ASN A 13 -19.00 -16.23 0.88
CA ASN A 13 -17.81 -17.10 0.80
C ASN A 13 -17.52 -17.61 -0.62
N ASP A 14 -18.51 -17.55 -1.54
CA ASP A 14 -18.35 -17.92 -2.95
C ASP A 14 -17.82 -16.75 -3.80
N VAL A 15 -17.78 -15.53 -3.22
CA VAL A 15 -17.37 -14.34 -3.93
C VAL A 15 -15.86 -14.25 -4.01
N GLU A 16 -15.34 -14.09 -5.21
CA GLU A 16 -13.91 -13.90 -5.49
C GLU A 16 -13.69 -12.56 -6.20
N ILE A 17 -12.71 -11.79 -5.75
CA ILE A 17 -12.24 -10.60 -6.43
C ILE A 17 -10.88 -10.90 -7.04
N SER A 18 -10.75 -10.63 -8.33
CA SER A 18 -9.49 -10.77 -9.03
C SER A 18 -9.28 -9.66 -10.05
N TYR A 19 -8.05 -9.41 -10.42
CA TYR A 19 -7.67 -8.30 -11.28
C TYR A 19 -6.45 -8.61 -12.13
N ALA A 20 -6.27 -7.78 -13.15
CA ALA A 20 -5.03 -7.67 -13.88
C ALA A 20 -4.72 -6.19 -14.18
N LYS A 21 -3.43 -5.84 -14.26
CA LYS A 21 -2.97 -4.51 -14.67
C LYS A 21 -3.26 -4.31 -16.15
N GLU A 22 -3.85 -3.19 -16.52
CA GLU A 22 -4.14 -2.84 -17.91
C GLU A 22 -2.92 -2.23 -18.61
N ALA A 23 -2.71 -2.60 -19.87
CA ALA A 23 -1.75 -1.93 -20.74
C ALA A 23 -2.34 -0.66 -21.38
N THR A 24 -3.65 -0.69 -21.64
CA THR A 24 -4.42 0.45 -22.17
C THR A 24 -5.65 0.59 -21.27
N TRP A 25 -5.91 1.81 -20.81
CA TRP A 25 -7.01 2.11 -19.91
C TRP A 25 -8.36 1.60 -20.43
N GLY A 26 -9.09 0.91 -19.56
CA GLY A 26 -10.40 0.33 -19.87
C GLY A 26 -10.37 -0.88 -20.81
N THR A 27 -9.18 -1.34 -21.24
CA THR A 27 -9.04 -2.48 -22.12
C THR A 27 -8.70 -3.73 -21.35
N LYS A 28 -9.51 -4.80 -21.52
CA LYS A 28 -9.28 -6.08 -20.85
C LYS A 28 -7.90 -6.65 -21.19
N PRO A 29 -7.06 -6.97 -20.21
CA PRO A 29 -5.78 -7.64 -20.43
C PRO A 29 -5.94 -9.11 -20.85
N ALA A 30 -5.07 -9.59 -21.73
CA ALA A 30 -5.03 -10.99 -22.16
C ALA A 30 -4.02 -11.79 -21.31
N VAL A 31 -4.15 -11.72 -19.98
CA VAL A 31 -3.28 -12.41 -19.01
C VAL A 31 -4.10 -13.09 -17.92
N ALA A 32 -3.46 -13.96 -17.14
CA ALA A 32 -4.06 -14.53 -15.94
C ALA A 32 -4.28 -13.42 -14.89
N PHE A 33 -5.47 -13.39 -14.30
CA PHE A 33 -5.80 -12.47 -13.22
C PHE A 33 -5.22 -12.97 -11.90
N LYS A 34 -5.01 -12.05 -10.95
CA LYS A 34 -4.56 -12.32 -9.58
C LYS A 34 -5.72 -12.14 -8.62
N ALA A 35 -5.95 -13.10 -7.74
CA ALA A 35 -6.92 -12.98 -6.66
C ALA A 35 -6.43 -11.99 -5.59
N VAL A 36 -7.38 -11.29 -4.95
CA VAL A 36 -7.12 -10.37 -3.83
C VAL A 36 -7.68 -10.96 -2.54
N ARG A 37 -6.93 -10.86 -1.45
CA ARG A 37 -7.47 -11.09 -0.10
C ARG A 37 -8.16 -9.82 0.37
N TYR A 38 -9.38 -9.96 0.85
CA TYR A 38 -10.16 -8.82 1.35
C TYR A 38 -10.99 -9.22 2.55
N THR A 39 -11.32 -8.25 3.39
CA THR A 39 -12.24 -8.40 4.53
C THR A 39 -13.60 -7.78 4.23
N GLY A 40 -13.69 -6.94 3.23
CA GLY A 40 -14.90 -6.32 2.72
C GLY A 40 -14.62 -5.65 1.38
N GLU A 41 -15.66 -5.39 0.62
CA GLU A 41 -15.58 -4.73 -0.66
C GLU A 41 -16.74 -3.74 -0.86
N SER A 42 -16.55 -2.75 -1.71
CA SER A 42 -17.56 -1.73 -2.06
C SER A 42 -17.49 -1.36 -3.54
N PHE A 43 -17.33 -2.37 -4.40
CA PHE A 43 -17.44 -2.15 -5.85
C PHE A 43 -18.91 -1.88 -6.21
N SER A 44 -19.16 -0.77 -6.92
CA SER A 44 -20.51 -0.39 -7.32
C SER A 44 -20.51 0.40 -8.61
N GLY A 45 -21.62 0.28 -9.35
CA GLY A 45 -21.95 1.11 -10.50
C GLY A 45 -23.26 1.85 -10.28
N SER A 46 -23.36 3.07 -10.77
CA SER A 46 -24.58 3.86 -10.73
C SER A 46 -24.82 4.62 -12.02
N LYS A 47 -26.09 4.96 -12.27
CA LYS A 47 -26.54 5.71 -13.45
C LYS A 47 -27.27 6.97 -13.02
N SER A 48 -26.79 8.12 -13.50
CA SER A 48 -27.50 9.38 -13.39
C SER A 48 -28.49 9.50 -14.55
N ARG A 49 -29.70 9.94 -14.25
CA ARG A 49 -30.74 10.17 -15.25
C ARG A 49 -31.30 11.56 -15.10
N ALA A 50 -31.53 12.25 -16.22
CA ALA A 50 -32.13 13.56 -16.25
C ALA A 50 -33.38 13.55 -17.11
N ARG A 51 -34.33 14.43 -16.82
CA ARG A 51 -35.54 14.71 -17.62
C ARG A 51 -35.40 16.08 -18.27
N PRO A 52 -35.66 16.18 -19.56
CA PRO A 52 -35.79 17.52 -20.18
C PRO A 52 -36.94 18.29 -19.54
N ALA A 53 -36.74 19.58 -19.36
CA ALA A 53 -37.74 20.49 -18.79
C ALA A 53 -38.72 20.93 -19.88
N GLU A 54 -39.43 20.01 -20.49
CA GLU A 54 -40.43 20.28 -21.54
C GLU A 54 -41.75 20.71 -20.92
N ILE A 55 -42.34 21.75 -21.49
CA ILE A 55 -43.69 22.19 -21.15
C ILE A 55 -44.69 21.35 -21.96
N ARG A 56 -45.50 20.56 -21.27
CA ARG A 56 -46.48 19.64 -21.86
C ARG A 56 -47.89 20.04 -21.41
N ASN A 57 -48.82 19.99 -22.34
CA ASN A 57 -50.24 20.31 -22.09
C ASN A 57 -51.01 19.15 -21.44
N ASP A 58 -50.41 17.95 -21.36
CA ASP A 58 -50.95 16.76 -20.71
C ASP A 58 -50.58 16.65 -19.22
N TYR A 59 -49.88 17.66 -18.67
CA TYR A 59 -49.43 17.73 -17.28
C TYR A 59 -48.55 16.55 -16.84
N GLN A 60 -47.92 15.84 -17.78
CA GLN A 60 -47.05 14.71 -17.50
C GLN A 60 -45.57 15.08 -17.65
N ALA A 61 -44.72 14.50 -16.79
CA ALA A 61 -43.28 14.67 -16.90
C ALA A 61 -42.73 13.81 -18.06
N THR A 62 -41.82 14.36 -18.84
CA THR A 62 -41.09 13.64 -19.90
C THR A 62 -40.27 12.51 -19.34
N GLY A 63 -40.05 11.44 -20.14
CA GLY A 63 -39.23 10.33 -19.77
C GLY A 63 -37.77 10.72 -19.45
N ALA A 64 -37.19 10.13 -18.42
CA ALA A 64 -35.79 10.36 -18.08
C ALA A 64 -34.85 9.57 -18.98
N VAL A 65 -33.76 10.18 -19.41
CA VAL A 65 -32.66 9.55 -20.14
C VAL A 65 -31.40 9.43 -19.28
N THR A 66 -30.58 8.41 -19.52
CA THR A 66 -29.30 8.24 -18.84
C THR A 66 -28.33 9.32 -19.35
N THR A 67 -27.75 10.07 -18.43
CA THR A 67 -26.81 11.14 -18.74
C THR A 67 -25.38 10.77 -18.40
N GLN A 68 -25.19 9.90 -17.38
CA GLN A 68 -23.87 9.51 -16.93
C GLN A 68 -23.94 8.16 -16.22
N GLU A 69 -22.89 7.36 -16.38
CA GLU A 69 -22.63 6.14 -15.60
C GLU A 69 -21.34 6.32 -14.80
N THR A 70 -21.39 6.03 -13.51
CA THR A 70 -20.21 6.09 -12.63
C THR A 70 -19.96 4.73 -12.02
N ALA A 71 -18.70 4.40 -11.82
CA ALA A 71 -18.32 3.20 -11.11
C ALA A 71 -17.20 3.48 -10.11
N SER A 72 -17.29 2.85 -8.95
CA SER A 72 -16.31 2.94 -7.88
C SER A 72 -15.76 1.58 -7.51
N ALA A 73 -14.55 1.57 -6.98
CA ALA A 73 -13.87 0.41 -6.45
C ALA A 73 -13.51 0.66 -4.99
N GLY A 74 -13.73 -0.32 -4.13
CA GLY A 74 -13.30 -0.28 -2.74
C GLY A 74 -12.96 -1.66 -2.22
N ILE A 75 -11.84 -1.77 -1.49
CA ILE A 75 -11.36 -3.01 -0.89
C ILE A 75 -10.92 -2.69 0.53
N ASN A 76 -11.50 -3.37 1.50
CA ASN A 76 -11.00 -3.40 2.87
C ASN A 76 -10.13 -4.65 3.07
N PHE A 77 -9.06 -4.53 3.83
CA PHE A 77 -8.11 -5.63 3.97
C PHE A 77 -7.46 -5.70 5.35
N ALA A 78 -6.94 -6.88 5.67
CA ALA A 78 -5.91 -7.06 6.67
C ALA A 78 -4.57 -7.21 5.94
N LEU A 79 -3.58 -6.38 6.30
CA LEU A 79 -2.32 -6.27 5.57
C LEU A 79 -1.56 -7.60 5.59
N SER A 80 -1.18 -8.08 4.41
CA SER A 80 -0.35 -9.25 4.22
C SER A 80 0.70 -9.00 3.15
N SER A 81 1.89 -9.55 3.33
CA SER A 81 3.01 -9.33 2.41
C SER A 81 2.69 -9.83 1.01
N GLY A 82 3.03 -9.05 0.00
CA GLY A 82 2.94 -9.41 -1.42
C GLY A 82 1.53 -9.39 -2.03
N THR A 83 0.46 -9.24 -1.23
CA THR A 83 -0.92 -9.27 -1.75
C THR A 83 -1.31 -7.97 -2.45
N TYR A 84 -0.87 -6.85 -1.91
CA TYR A 84 -1.33 -5.51 -2.34
C TYR A 84 -0.29 -4.72 -3.12
N ASP A 85 0.82 -5.35 -3.53
CA ASP A 85 1.95 -4.70 -4.19
C ASP A 85 1.53 -3.94 -5.45
N ASP A 86 0.74 -4.58 -6.32
CA ASP A 86 0.28 -3.96 -7.56
C ASP A 86 -0.69 -2.80 -7.28
N ILE A 87 -1.53 -2.92 -6.25
CA ILE A 87 -2.49 -1.88 -5.85
C ILE A 87 -1.75 -0.67 -5.27
N LEU A 88 -0.75 -0.91 -4.40
CA LEU A 88 0.13 0.13 -3.87
C LEU A 88 0.91 0.81 -4.99
N ALA A 89 1.43 0.04 -5.95
CA ALA A 89 2.12 0.57 -7.14
C ALA A 89 1.18 1.48 -7.96
N GLY A 90 -0.05 1.05 -8.19
CA GLY A 90 -1.08 1.85 -8.86
C GLY A 90 -1.45 3.12 -8.10
N LEU A 91 -1.61 3.03 -6.78
CA LEU A 91 -1.92 4.18 -5.93
C LEU A 91 -0.76 5.18 -5.90
N LEU A 92 0.48 4.73 -5.78
CA LEU A 92 1.65 5.60 -5.75
C LEU A 92 2.13 6.05 -7.15
N GLY A 93 1.68 5.39 -8.22
CA GLY A 93 2.04 5.76 -9.59
C GLY A 93 3.50 5.48 -9.94
N ASN A 94 3.99 4.35 -9.50
CA ASN A 94 5.30 3.81 -9.82
C ASN A 94 5.25 2.28 -9.72
N ASP A 95 6.29 1.60 -10.13
CA ASP A 95 6.46 0.16 -9.89
C ASP A 95 7.53 -0.06 -8.82
N PHE A 96 7.47 -1.22 -8.15
CA PHE A 96 8.57 -1.62 -7.29
C PHE A 96 9.85 -1.72 -8.10
N SER A 97 10.96 -1.25 -7.55
CA SER A 97 12.28 -1.41 -8.15
C SER A 97 12.60 -2.89 -8.41
N THR A 98 13.55 -3.16 -9.29
CA THR A 98 14.07 -4.52 -9.46
C THR A 98 14.40 -5.11 -8.10
N ALA A 99 13.91 -6.33 -7.85
CA ALA A 99 14.14 -7.00 -6.58
C ALA A 99 15.64 -7.19 -6.32
N ILE A 100 16.09 -6.77 -5.15
CA ILE A 100 17.39 -7.13 -4.61
C ILE A 100 17.28 -8.58 -4.14
N ALA A 101 17.97 -9.50 -4.80
CA ALA A 101 17.99 -10.92 -4.49
C ALA A 101 19.43 -11.41 -4.61
N ILE A 102 20.22 -11.09 -3.60
CA ILE A 102 21.66 -11.39 -3.56
C ILE A 102 21.89 -12.52 -2.56
N SER A 103 22.68 -13.51 -2.95
CA SER A 103 23.09 -14.59 -2.07
C SER A 103 24.54 -15.00 -2.34
N GLY A 104 25.18 -15.55 -1.33
CA GLY A 104 26.53 -16.13 -1.50
C GLY A 104 27.29 -16.28 -0.21
N VAL A 105 28.37 -17.04 -0.31
CA VAL A 105 29.33 -17.30 0.77
C VAL A 105 30.51 -16.32 0.75
N ASP A 106 30.57 -15.44 -0.24
CA ASP A 106 31.63 -14.46 -0.47
C ASP A 106 31.29 -13.07 0.10
N ILE A 107 30.23 -12.97 0.89
CA ILE A 107 29.80 -11.72 1.52
C ILE A 107 30.34 -11.67 2.94
N ALA A 108 31.10 -10.64 3.25
CA ALA A 108 31.65 -10.36 4.58
C ALA A 108 30.86 -9.23 5.26
N GLY A 109 30.70 -9.34 6.58
CA GLY A 109 30.24 -8.25 7.44
C GLY A 109 31.36 -7.27 7.75
N THR A 110 31.05 -5.98 7.76
CA THR A 110 31.97 -4.92 8.20
C THR A 110 31.33 -4.12 9.33
N ALA A 111 32.09 -3.30 10.04
CA ALA A 111 31.55 -2.46 11.09
C ALA A 111 30.42 -1.49 10.62
N THR A 112 30.40 -1.20 9.33
CA THR A 112 29.46 -0.22 8.72
C THR A 112 28.58 -0.83 7.62
N GLY A 113 28.57 -2.15 7.44
CA GLY A 113 27.76 -2.77 6.40
C GLY A 113 28.34 -4.07 5.87
N TYR A 114 28.48 -4.20 4.55
CA TYR A 114 28.84 -5.46 3.87
C TYR A 114 29.84 -5.21 2.75
N SER A 115 30.69 -6.21 2.50
CA SER A 115 31.66 -6.19 1.40
C SER A 115 31.73 -7.55 0.71
N THR A 116 32.18 -7.56 -0.55
CA THR A 116 32.44 -8.77 -1.32
C THR A 116 33.66 -8.57 -2.24
N ALA A 117 34.36 -9.65 -2.54
CA ALA A 117 35.40 -9.64 -3.56
C ALA A 117 34.83 -9.76 -4.98
N THR A 118 33.58 -10.19 -5.13
CA THR A 118 32.93 -10.39 -6.42
C THR A 118 32.49 -9.05 -7.01
N ALA A 119 33.10 -8.66 -8.12
CA ALA A 119 32.78 -7.41 -8.80
C ALA A 119 31.30 -7.38 -9.26
N GLY A 120 30.63 -6.26 -9.05
CA GLY A 120 29.26 -6.05 -9.53
C GLY A 120 28.16 -6.75 -8.72
N LYS A 121 28.48 -7.45 -7.64
CA LYS A 121 27.49 -8.22 -6.85
C LYS A 121 26.38 -7.34 -6.23
N PHE A 122 26.70 -6.11 -5.87
CA PHE A 122 25.77 -5.19 -5.21
C PHE A 122 25.24 -4.09 -6.14
N THR A 123 25.34 -4.23 -7.44
CA THR A 123 24.90 -3.20 -8.41
C THR A 123 23.41 -2.91 -8.39
N THR A 124 22.58 -3.82 -7.91
CA THR A 124 21.12 -3.63 -7.75
C THR A 124 20.75 -2.87 -6.47
N VAL A 125 21.71 -2.66 -5.56
CA VAL A 125 21.48 -1.99 -4.29
C VAL A 125 21.71 -0.49 -4.47
N THR A 126 20.74 0.31 -4.05
CA THR A 126 20.81 1.78 -4.13
C THR A 126 20.74 2.40 -2.74
N ALA A 127 21.32 3.59 -2.60
CA ALA A 127 21.22 4.33 -1.35
C ALA A 127 19.76 4.67 -1.00
N GLY A 128 19.47 4.66 0.28
CA GLY A 128 18.14 4.92 0.83
C GLY A 128 17.24 3.69 0.98
N VAL A 129 17.43 2.62 0.19
CA VAL A 129 16.62 1.41 0.27
C VAL A 129 16.82 0.69 1.61
N TRP A 130 15.76 0.08 2.12
CA TRP A 130 15.85 -0.88 3.20
C TRP A 130 16.03 -2.29 2.64
N ILE A 131 16.91 -3.05 3.25
CA ILE A 131 17.22 -4.44 2.89
C ILE A 131 17.06 -5.33 4.10
N LYS A 132 16.64 -6.57 3.89
CA LYS A 132 16.67 -7.65 4.87
C LYS A 132 17.91 -8.50 4.61
N VAL A 133 18.71 -8.69 5.63
CA VAL A 133 19.93 -9.51 5.58
C VAL A 133 19.80 -10.67 6.54
N SER A 134 20.22 -11.84 6.12
CA SER A 134 20.23 -13.05 6.94
C SER A 134 21.38 -13.99 6.55
N GLY A 135 21.75 -14.87 7.46
CA GLY A 135 22.78 -15.89 7.24
C GLY A 135 24.11 -15.63 7.91
N PHE A 136 24.38 -14.44 8.45
CA PHE A 136 25.57 -14.20 9.26
C PHE A 136 25.47 -14.88 10.63
N ALA A 137 26.60 -15.35 11.17
CA ALA A 137 26.67 -15.87 12.53
C ALA A 137 26.50 -14.76 13.57
N ASN A 138 27.05 -13.57 13.29
CA ASN A 138 26.86 -12.41 14.17
C ASN A 138 25.49 -11.79 13.94
N ALA A 139 24.66 -11.75 14.97
CA ALA A 139 23.31 -11.19 14.91
C ALA A 139 23.29 -9.70 14.49
N ALA A 140 24.35 -8.92 14.79
CA ALA A 140 24.44 -7.52 14.41
C ALA A 140 24.48 -7.32 12.88
N ASN A 141 24.89 -8.33 12.12
CA ASN A 141 24.94 -8.29 10.65
C ASN A 141 23.61 -8.68 10.01
N ASN A 142 22.71 -9.29 10.74
CA ASN A 142 21.39 -9.73 10.26
C ASN A 142 20.31 -8.67 10.51
N GLY A 143 19.13 -8.92 9.93
CA GLY A 143 17.94 -8.10 10.11
C GLY A 143 17.78 -7.02 9.04
N TYR A 144 17.06 -5.97 9.39
CA TYR A 144 16.69 -4.91 8.44
C TYR A 144 17.68 -3.75 8.55
N LYS A 145 18.25 -3.36 7.42
CA LYS A 145 19.29 -2.35 7.32
C LYS A 145 18.92 -1.30 6.29
N ARG A 146 19.10 -0.02 6.64
CA ARG A 146 18.95 1.08 5.69
C ARG A 146 20.28 1.33 4.99
N VAL A 147 20.31 1.22 3.68
CA VAL A 147 21.49 1.48 2.86
C VAL A 147 21.75 2.99 2.81
N THR A 148 22.94 3.43 3.18
CA THR A 148 23.37 4.84 3.06
C THR A 148 24.23 5.07 1.83
N ALA A 149 25.00 4.06 1.42
CA ALA A 149 25.78 4.07 0.19
C ALA A 149 25.95 2.65 -0.34
N ALA A 150 26.07 2.49 -1.64
CA ALA A 150 26.39 1.21 -2.26
C ALA A 150 27.30 1.42 -3.47
N THR A 151 28.20 0.43 -3.67
CA THR A 151 29.01 0.26 -4.87
C THR A 151 28.82 -1.15 -5.40
N GLY A 152 29.51 -1.53 -6.48
CA GLY A 152 29.44 -2.91 -6.97
C GLY A 152 29.98 -3.97 -5.99
N THR A 153 30.77 -3.56 -4.99
CA THR A 153 31.46 -4.49 -4.05
C THR A 153 31.25 -4.13 -2.57
N SER A 154 30.57 -3.05 -2.24
CA SER A 154 30.32 -2.65 -0.86
C SER A 154 28.93 -2.07 -0.68
N ILE A 155 28.35 -2.31 0.49
CA ILE A 155 27.13 -1.67 0.99
C ILE A 155 27.46 -1.05 2.33
N THR A 156 27.16 0.23 2.50
CA THR A 156 27.22 0.90 3.80
C THR A 156 25.78 1.08 4.32
N THR A 157 25.59 0.79 5.60
CA THR A 157 24.27 0.85 6.25
C THR A 157 24.25 1.87 7.40
N ALA A 158 23.06 2.40 7.70
CA ALA A 158 22.88 3.31 8.84
C ALA A 158 23.02 2.58 10.18
N GLN A 159 22.62 1.32 10.24
CA GLN A 159 22.78 0.46 11.41
C GLN A 159 24.19 -0.13 11.43
N ALA A 160 24.84 -0.04 12.57
CA ALA A 160 26.15 -0.63 12.75
C ALA A 160 26.14 -2.16 12.53
N GLY A 161 27.20 -2.66 11.97
CA GLY A 161 27.48 -4.09 11.81
C GLY A 161 28.63 -4.54 12.70
N ALA A 162 29.06 -5.76 12.50
CA ALA A 162 30.25 -6.35 13.11
C ALA A 162 31.14 -6.93 12.02
N VAL A 163 32.46 -6.90 12.26
CA VAL A 163 33.40 -7.54 11.35
C VAL A 163 33.20 -9.07 11.41
N GLU A 164 32.90 -9.67 10.27
CA GLU A 164 32.71 -11.09 10.11
C GLU A 164 33.25 -11.53 8.74
N ALA A 165 34.11 -12.49 8.71
CA ALA A 165 34.70 -12.99 7.47
C ALA A 165 33.61 -13.63 6.57
N ALA A 166 33.82 -13.58 5.28
CA ALA A 166 33.02 -14.34 4.32
C ALA A 166 33.15 -15.84 4.60
N GLY A 167 32.08 -16.59 4.32
CA GLY A 167 32.05 -18.05 4.59
C GLY A 167 30.61 -18.55 4.80
N PRO A 168 29.79 -17.90 5.65
CA PRO A 168 28.36 -18.23 5.77
C PRO A 168 27.61 -17.95 4.48
N SER A 169 26.55 -18.72 4.22
CA SER A 169 25.61 -18.41 3.14
C SER A 169 24.71 -17.24 3.54
N VAL A 170 25.00 -16.06 3.03
CA VAL A 170 24.28 -14.82 3.31
C VAL A 170 23.26 -14.54 2.22
N THR A 171 22.10 -14.04 2.61
CA THR A 171 21.08 -13.52 1.70
C THR A 171 20.77 -12.06 2.00
N ILE A 172 20.62 -11.26 0.94
CA ILE A 172 20.22 -9.85 1.02
C ILE A 172 19.03 -9.66 0.07
N GLY A 173 17.89 -9.27 0.61
CA GLY A 173 16.66 -9.09 -0.15
C GLY A 173 16.02 -7.72 0.10
N GLY A 174 15.26 -7.26 -0.87
CA GLY A 174 14.47 -6.04 -0.76
C GLY A 174 14.02 -5.49 -2.10
N SER A 175 13.05 -4.62 -2.08
CA SER A 175 12.58 -3.88 -3.25
C SER A 175 11.90 -2.61 -2.76
N ARG A 176 12.00 -1.52 -3.49
CA ARG A 176 11.44 -0.21 -3.11
C ARG A 176 10.42 0.29 -4.10
N LEU A 177 9.32 0.78 -3.57
CA LEU A 177 8.32 1.57 -4.27
C LEU A 177 8.33 3.00 -3.72
N THR A 178 8.38 4.00 -4.58
CA THR A 178 8.21 5.42 -4.21
C THR A 178 7.02 5.99 -4.97
N ASN A 179 6.45 7.10 -4.51
CA ASN A 179 5.49 7.80 -5.34
C ASN A 179 6.16 8.36 -6.61
N GLY A 180 5.40 8.33 -7.70
CA GLY A 180 5.86 8.70 -9.04
C GLY A 180 4.72 9.22 -9.91
N THR A 181 4.96 9.27 -11.22
CA THR A 181 4.06 9.87 -12.20
C THR A 181 3.46 8.86 -13.19
N ALA A 182 3.74 7.57 -13.05
CA ALA A 182 3.18 6.56 -13.94
C ALA A 182 1.66 6.43 -13.75
N PHE A 183 0.95 6.36 -14.86
CA PHE A 183 -0.47 6.03 -14.85
C PHE A 183 -0.62 4.51 -14.85
N GLN A 184 -1.35 3.97 -13.90
CA GLN A 184 -1.61 2.54 -13.80
C GLN A 184 -3.09 2.32 -13.55
N SER A 185 -3.73 1.53 -14.38
CA SER A 185 -5.11 1.11 -14.22
C SER A 185 -5.23 -0.41 -14.20
N PHE A 186 -6.37 -0.86 -13.72
CA PHE A 186 -6.62 -2.27 -13.48
C PHE A 186 -7.98 -2.67 -14.01
N HIS A 187 -8.06 -3.89 -14.49
CA HIS A 187 -9.31 -4.55 -14.85
C HIS A 187 -9.69 -5.49 -13.73
N PHE A 188 -10.70 -5.12 -12.96
CA PHE A 188 -11.23 -5.94 -11.87
C PHE A 188 -12.41 -6.76 -12.33
N GLN A 189 -12.51 -7.98 -11.80
CA GLN A 189 -13.72 -8.78 -11.83
C GLN A 189 -14.11 -9.21 -10.42
N LYS A 190 -15.39 -9.18 -10.15
CA LYS A 190 -16.04 -9.74 -8.97
C LYS A 190 -16.88 -10.93 -9.42
N LYS A 191 -16.42 -12.13 -9.12
CA LYS A 191 -17.14 -13.36 -9.35
C LYS A 191 -18.11 -13.57 -8.20
N LEU A 192 -19.40 -13.61 -8.48
CA LEU A 192 -20.45 -13.88 -7.50
C LEU A 192 -20.77 -15.38 -7.46
N ALA A 193 -20.84 -16.03 -8.62
CA ALA A 193 -21.03 -17.45 -8.76
C ALA A 193 -20.55 -17.90 -10.15
N SER A 194 -20.72 -19.18 -10.49
CA SER A 194 -20.49 -19.66 -11.86
C SER A 194 -21.37 -18.87 -12.85
N ALA A 195 -20.75 -18.31 -13.89
CA ALA A 195 -21.38 -17.47 -14.91
C ALA A 195 -22.01 -16.15 -14.41
N LEU A 196 -21.68 -15.70 -13.21
CA LEU A 196 -22.12 -14.41 -12.66
C LEU A 196 -20.91 -13.55 -12.27
N TYR A 197 -20.55 -12.63 -13.14
CA TYR A 197 -19.42 -11.72 -12.94
C TYR A 197 -19.86 -10.27 -13.10
N LEU A 198 -19.38 -9.41 -12.20
CA LEU A 198 -19.36 -7.96 -12.38
C LEU A 198 -17.94 -7.54 -12.72
N VAL A 199 -17.80 -6.64 -13.67
CA VAL A 199 -16.52 -6.25 -14.24
C VAL A 199 -16.36 -4.74 -14.16
N TYR A 200 -15.19 -4.30 -13.72
CA TYR A 200 -14.84 -2.90 -13.48
C TYR A 200 -13.54 -2.57 -14.23
N PRO A 201 -13.64 -2.28 -15.55
CA PRO A 201 -12.48 -1.87 -16.35
C PRO A 201 -12.01 -0.46 -15.97
N GLY A 202 -10.76 -0.17 -16.23
CA GLY A 202 -10.18 1.14 -16.01
C GLY A 202 -10.14 1.58 -14.54
N THR A 203 -10.09 0.64 -13.60
CA THR A 203 -10.01 0.98 -12.18
C THR A 203 -8.70 1.69 -11.87
N PHE A 204 -8.81 2.90 -11.33
CA PHE A 204 -7.71 3.75 -10.90
C PHE A 204 -7.83 4.03 -9.41
N TRP A 205 -6.78 3.72 -8.65
CA TRP A 205 -6.79 3.91 -7.21
C TRP A 205 -6.54 5.36 -6.83
N THR A 206 -7.43 5.93 -6.04
CA THR A 206 -7.42 7.34 -5.64
C THR A 206 -7.12 7.55 -4.17
N GLY A 207 -7.23 6.51 -3.36
CA GLY A 207 -6.95 6.59 -1.94
C GLY A 207 -6.58 5.24 -1.34
N GLY A 208 -5.84 5.30 -0.25
CA GLY A 208 -5.50 4.15 0.57
C GLY A 208 -5.25 4.56 2.01
N THR A 209 -5.73 3.74 2.94
CA THR A 209 -5.49 3.93 4.37
C THR A 209 -4.85 2.67 4.93
N ILE A 210 -3.86 2.82 5.79
CA ILE A 210 -3.25 1.74 6.57
C ILE A 210 -3.28 2.15 8.03
N THR A 211 -3.88 1.31 8.88
CA THR A 211 -4.03 1.57 10.31
C THR A 211 -3.48 0.40 11.11
N ALA A 212 -2.72 0.73 12.13
CA ALA A 212 -2.26 -0.19 13.16
C ALA A 212 -2.69 0.33 14.53
N ALA A 213 -3.19 -0.56 15.38
CA ALA A 213 -3.52 -0.26 16.77
C ALA A 213 -3.10 -1.41 17.68
N THR A 214 -2.87 -1.10 18.93
CA THR A 214 -2.45 -2.08 19.93
C THR A 214 -3.45 -3.25 20.00
N GLY A 215 -2.93 -4.48 19.89
CA GLY A 215 -3.71 -5.71 19.97
C GLY A 215 -4.59 -6.01 18.75
N GLN A 216 -4.43 -5.28 17.65
CA GLN A 216 -5.18 -5.47 16.41
C GLN A 216 -4.26 -5.90 15.26
N PHE A 217 -4.88 -6.41 14.19
CA PHE A 217 -4.18 -6.58 12.92
C PHE A 217 -3.92 -5.21 12.26
N PHE A 218 -2.91 -5.14 11.40
CA PHE A 218 -2.81 -4.04 10.47
C PHE A 218 -3.95 -4.14 9.46
N THR A 219 -4.81 -3.15 9.44
CA THR A 219 -5.95 -3.08 8.53
C THR A 219 -5.82 -1.89 7.62
N GLY A 220 -6.59 -1.90 6.56
CA GLY A 220 -6.63 -0.76 5.65
C GLY A 220 -7.75 -0.85 4.64
N SER A 221 -7.83 0.16 3.82
CA SER A 221 -8.74 0.22 2.70
C SER A 221 -8.09 0.85 1.49
N PHE A 222 -8.51 0.44 0.31
CA PHE A 222 -8.22 1.13 -0.93
C PHE A 222 -9.54 1.62 -1.54
N THR A 223 -9.52 2.82 -2.08
CA THR A 223 -10.65 3.42 -2.80
C THR A 223 -10.20 3.85 -4.19
N GLY A 224 -11.08 3.70 -5.16
CA GLY A 224 -10.77 4.00 -6.55
C GLY A 224 -12.01 4.32 -7.37
N ILE A 225 -11.78 4.76 -8.58
CA ILE A 225 -12.80 5.01 -9.61
C ILE A 225 -12.57 4.05 -10.76
N SER A 226 -13.65 3.58 -11.37
CA SER A 226 -13.60 2.71 -12.55
C SER A 226 -14.32 3.39 -13.71
N ALA A 227 -14.03 2.96 -14.93
CA ALA A 227 -14.66 3.56 -16.12
C ALA A 227 -16.17 3.30 -16.13
N ILE A 228 -16.58 2.09 -15.82
CA ILE A 228 -17.98 1.63 -15.83
C ILE A 228 -18.09 0.32 -15.05
N GLU A 229 -19.31 -0.04 -14.62
CA GLU A 229 -19.64 -1.41 -14.21
C GLU A 229 -20.32 -2.14 -15.37
N SER A 230 -19.91 -3.36 -15.64
CA SER A 230 -20.54 -4.23 -16.62
C SER A 230 -20.70 -5.64 -16.07
N LYS A 231 -21.60 -6.42 -16.69
CA LYS A 231 -21.81 -7.85 -16.36
C LYS A 231 -21.11 -8.74 -17.37
N ALA A 232 -20.62 -9.89 -16.92
CA ALA A 232 -20.11 -10.93 -17.78
C ALA A 232 -20.62 -12.31 -17.31
N THR A 233 -20.72 -13.25 -18.24
CA THR A 233 -21.11 -14.66 -17.98
C THR A 233 -19.92 -15.60 -17.98
N THR A 234 -18.74 -15.09 -18.31
CA THR A 234 -17.48 -15.85 -18.36
C THR A 234 -16.40 -15.17 -17.56
N ASN A 235 -15.49 -15.97 -17.04
CA ASN A 235 -14.27 -15.47 -16.41
C ASN A 235 -13.48 -14.57 -17.38
N GLN A 236 -13.05 -13.39 -16.91
CA GLN A 236 -12.26 -12.45 -17.71
C GLN A 236 -10.77 -12.81 -17.73
N SER A 237 -10.31 -13.64 -16.80
CA SER A 237 -8.92 -14.13 -16.76
C SER A 237 -8.61 -15.03 -17.94
N THR A 238 -7.44 -14.88 -18.52
CA THR A 238 -6.91 -15.84 -19.52
C THR A 238 -6.27 -16.99 -18.78
N GLY A 239 -7.03 -18.08 -18.60
CA GLY A 239 -6.63 -19.23 -17.80
C GLY A 239 -7.06 -19.11 -16.33
N ALA A 240 -6.44 -19.92 -15.47
CA ALA A 240 -6.75 -19.95 -14.05
C ALA A 240 -6.33 -18.63 -13.36
N VAL A 241 -7.17 -18.17 -12.43
CA VAL A 241 -6.81 -17.02 -11.57
C VAL A 241 -5.67 -17.45 -10.65
N THR A 242 -4.62 -16.66 -10.61
CA THR A 242 -3.50 -16.87 -9.68
C THR A 242 -3.96 -16.59 -8.26
N ALA A 243 -3.82 -17.57 -7.37
CA ALA A 243 -4.19 -17.42 -5.97
C ALA A 243 -3.40 -16.30 -5.28
N ALA A 244 -4.05 -15.61 -4.36
CA ALA A 244 -3.36 -14.62 -3.52
C ALA A 244 -2.34 -15.30 -2.59
N PRO A 245 -1.27 -14.60 -2.17
CA PRO A 245 -0.31 -15.11 -1.20
C PRO A 245 -1.01 -15.55 0.09
N THR A 246 -0.56 -16.69 0.67
CA THR A 246 -1.16 -17.29 1.87
C THR A 246 -0.44 -16.90 3.16
N GLY A 247 0.57 -16.03 3.11
CA GLY A 247 1.31 -15.54 4.27
C GLY A 247 0.41 -15.01 5.38
N ARG A 248 0.89 -15.05 6.60
CA ARG A 248 0.17 -14.52 7.77
C ARG A 248 -0.11 -13.01 7.58
N VAL A 249 -1.24 -12.54 8.09
CA VAL A 249 -1.52 -11.11 8.17
C VAL A 249 -0.64 -10.47 9.25
N ASN A 250 -0.23 -9.23 9.01
CA ASN A 250 0.59 -8.48 9.94
C ASN A 250 -0.26 -8.03 11.14
N ASP A 251 0.31 -8.09 12.32
CA ASP A 251 -0.35 -7.73 13.57
C ASP A 251 0.43 -6.67 14.35
N GLY A 252 -0.24 -5.99 15.25
CA GLY A 252 0.34 -4.96 16.11
C GLY A 252 1.13 -5.49 17.31
N VAL A 253 1.29 -6.83 17.47
CA VAL A 253 1.97 -7.44 18.60
C VAL A 253 3.36 -7.93 18.18
N ALA A 254 3.43 -8.95 17.34
CA ALA A 254 4.70 -9.51 16.86
C ALA A 254 5.15 -8.90 15.52
N GLY A 255 4.19 -8.47 14.70
CA GLY A 255 4.44 -7.92 13.38
C GLY A 255 4.96 -6.48 13.39
N PHE A 256 4.59 -5.67 14.39
CA PHE A 256 5.09 -4.29 14.47
C PHE A 256 6.53 -4.27 15.01
N GLN A 257 7.45 -3.79 14.19
CA GLN A 257 8.90 -3.79 14.49
C GLN A 257 9.43 -2.38 14.87
N GLY A 258 8.54 -1.50 15.33
CA GLY A 258 8.89 -0.18 15.84
C GLY A 258 8.64 0.97 14.87
N LEU A 259 8.65 2.15 15.44
CA LEU A 259 8.56 3.45 14.79
C LEU A 259 9.86 4.21 15.04
N GLU A 260 10.43 4.73 13.98
CA GLU A 260 11.59 5.62 14.02
C GLU A 260 11.14 7.04 13.64
N TRP A 261 11.58 8.02 14.40
CA TRP A 261 11.49 9.44 14.12
C TRP A 261 12.89 10.01 14.04
N ASN A 262 13.20 10.70 12.97
CA ASN A 262 14.56 11.21 12.69
C ASN A 262 15.64 10.11 12.71
N ASN A 263 15.32 8.93 12.17
CA ASN A 263 16.18 7.73 12.14
C ASN A 263 16.58 7.18 13.52
N ALA A 264 15.86 7.54 14.55
CA ALA A 264 16.02 6.99 15.89
C ALA A 264 14.69 6.40 16.38
N ALA A 265 14.76 5.31 17.12
CA ALA A 265 13.55 4.71 17.69
C ALA A 265 12.85 5.72 18.62
N VAL A 266 11.54 5.85 18.48
CA VAL A 266 10.73 6.70 19.36
C VAL A 266 10.76 6.09 20.77
N SER A 267 11.10 6.91 21.77
CA SER A 267 11.20 6.47 23.18
C SER A 267 9.85 6.16 23.81
N ALA A 268 8.78 6.77 23.29
CA ALA A 268 7.42 6.57 23.78
C ALA A 268 6.82 5.25 23.26
N VAL A 269 5.91 4.65 24.04
CA VAL A 269 5.13 3.50 23.60
C VAL A 269 4.08 3.97 22.61
N ILE A 270 4.08 3.37 21.43
CA ILE A 270 3.14 3.66 20.36
C ILE A 270 1.83 2.90 20.64
N ASN A 271 0.71 3.61 20.66
CA ASN A 271 -0.63 3.03 20.79
C ASN A 271 -1.30 2.78 19.46
N GLY A 272 -1.08 3.68 18.50
CA GLY A 272 -1.63 3.56 17.16
C GLY A 272 -0.90 4.39 16.13
N ILE A 273 -0.99 3.98 14.88
CA ILE A 273 -0.54 4.73 13.73
C ILE A 273 -1.54 4.58 12.60
N THR A 274 -1.88 5.67 11.96
CA THR A 274 -2.72 5.70 10.75
C THR A 274 -1.98 6.46 9.67
N LEU A 275 -1.95 5.90 8.47
CA LEU A 275 -1.41 6.53 7.29
C LEU A 275 -2.48 6.60 6.22
N ASN A 276 -2.73 7.77 5.69
CA ASN A 276 -3.64 8.03 4.59
C ASN A 276 -2.85 8.50 3.38
N ILE A 277 -3.03 7.83 2.28
CA ILE A 277 -2.46 8.19 0.98
C ILE A 277 -3.63 8.60 0.10
N ALA A 278 -3.64 9.80 -0.44
CA ALA A 278 -4.68 10.28 -1.32
C ALA A 278 -4.11 10.83 -2.62
N ARG A 279 -4.91 10.76 -3.67
CA ARG A 279 -4.67 11.46 -4.94
C ARG A 279 -5.68 12.60 -5.04
N GLU A 280 -5.34 13.73 -4.46
CA GLU A 280 -6.20 14.89 -4.42
C GLU A 280 -6.46 15.44 -5.82
N GLY A 281 -7.74 15.70 -6.12
CA GLY A 281 -8.18 16.12 -7.44
C GLY A 281 -8.28 15.00 -8.47
N ALA A 282 -8.09 13.73 -8.09
CA ALA A 282 -8.36 12.61 -8.99
C ALA A 282 -9.86 12.51 -9.27
N ALA A 283 -10.24 12.44 -10.55
CA ALA A 283 -11.63 12.41 -10.98
C ALA A 283 -11.80 11.73 -12.33
N ALA A 284 -12.94 11.05 -12.52
CA ALA A 284 -13.32 10.54 -13.83
C ALA A 284 -13.66 11.68 -14.78
N GLN A 285 -13.26 11.56 -16.03
CA GLN A 285 -13.55 12.52 -17.09
C GLN A 285 -14.57 11.93 -18.05
N TYR A 286 -15.58 12.72 -18.39
CA TYR A 286 -16.67 12.33 -19.27
C TYR A 286 -16.65 13.17 -20.54
N GLY A 287 -17.11 12.59 -21.64
CA GLY A 287 -17.17 13.26 -22.95
C GLY A 287 -18.53 13.07 -23.63
N LEU A 288 -18.81 13.90 -24.62
CA LEU A 288 -20.00 13.75 -25.44
C LEU A 288 -19.98 12.39 -26.18
N GLY A 289 -21.13 11.76 -26.28
CA GLY A 289 -21.30 10.48 -26.98
C GLY A 289 -21.08 9.23 -26.12
N SER A 290 -20.71 9.37 -24.85
CA SER A 290 -20.56 8.25 -23.90
C SER A 290 -21.09 8.61 -22.52
N ALA A 291 -21.87 7.71 -21.93
CA ALA A 291 -22.26 7.80 -20.54
C ALA A 291 -21.14 7.36 -19.57
N ALA A 292 -20.25 6.46 -20.02
CA ALA A 292 -19.10 5.96 -19.25
C ALA A 292 -17.95 6.97 -19.27
N ALA A 293 -17.11 6.90 -18.25
CA ALA A 293 -15.90 7.71 -18.19
C ALA A 293 -14.98 7.42 -19.40
N GLN A 294 -14.39 8.49 -19.95
CA GLN A 294 -13.48 8.44 -21.09
C GLN A 294 -12.02 8.62 -20.69
N GLY A 295 -11.76 8.95 -19.43
CA GLY A 295 -10.43 9.15 -18.88
C GLY A 295 -10.49 9.41 -17.39
N VAL A 296 -9.30 9.60 -16.79
CA VAL A 296 -9.13 9.89 -15.38
C VAL A 296 -8.06 10.96 -15.20
N LEU A 297 -8.38 11.98 -14.40
CA LEU A 297 -7.37 12.89 -13.84
C LEU A 297 -6.61 12.15 -12.74
N ARG A 298 -5.30 12.22 -12.76
CA ARG A 298 -4.43 11.46 -11.83
C ARG A 298 -4.37 12.05 -10.43
N GLY A 299 -4.65 13.35 -10.29
CA GLY A 299 -4.50 14.06 -9.04
C GLY A 299 -3.05 14.17 -8.55
N VAL A 300 -2.88 14.74 -7.37
CA VAL A 300 -1.60 14.92 -6.68
C VAL A 300 -1.54 13.94 -5.51
N VAL A 301 -0.42 13.25 -5.33
CA VAL A 301 -0.23 12.34 -4.19
C VAL A 301 0.03 13.17 -2.94
N THR A 302 -0.85 13.04 -1.96
CA THR A 302 -0.70 13.58 -0.61
C THR A 302 -0.65 12.44 0.38
N VAL A 303 0.16 12.61 1.41
CA VAL A 303 0.32 11.62 2.46
C VAL A 303 0.12 12.32 3.79
N THR A 304 -0.90 11.88 4.52
CA THR A 304 -1.23 12.37 5.86
C THR A 304 -1.38 11.19 6.81
N GLY A 305 -1.51 11.45 8.08
CA GLY A 305 -1.72 10.39 9.04
C GLY A 305 -1.82 10.89 10.46
N SER A 306 -1.69 9.96 11.39
CA SER A 306 -1.59 10.27 12.82
C SER A 306 -0.78 9.22 13.55
N VAL A 307 -0.10 9.65 14.60
CA VAL A 307 0.57 8.76 15.57
C VAL A 307 0.01 9.04 16.94
N GLU A 308 -0.43 8.00 17.63
CA GLU A 308 -0.88 8.06 19.01
C GLU A 308 0.13 7.37 19.92
N ILE A 309 0.57 8.07 20.96
CA ILE A 309 1.58 7.59 21.90
C ILE A 309 1.14 7.80 23.35
N TYR A 310 1.69 7.01 24.26
CA TYR A 310 1.69 7.37 25.67
C TYR A 310 2.66 8.54 25.88
N PHE A 311 2.14 9.69 26.32
CA PHE A 311 2.94 10.91 26.44
C PHE A 311 3.94 10.76 27.59
N ARG A 312 5.22 10.92 27.28
CA ARG A 312 6.32 10.70 28.21
C ARG A 312 7.24 11.91 28.31
N ASP A 313 7.52 12.57 27.19
CA ASP A 313 8.45 13.69 27.10
C ASP A 313 8.03 14.66 25.99
N PHE A 314 8.73 15.75 25.85
CA PHE A 314 8.44 16.80 24.86
C PHE A 314 9.18 16.64 23.53
N ALA A 315 9.93 15.55 23.29
CA ALA A 315 10.77 15.42 22.09
C ALA A 315 9.99 15.63 20.79
N LEU A 316 8.84 14.93 20.63
CA LEU A 316 7.99 15.12 19.45
C LEU A 316 7.26 16.47 19.46
N TYR A 317 6.92 16.98 20.64
CA TYR A 317 6.27 18.28 20.76
C TYR A 317 7.22 19.43 20.39
N ASP A 318 8.51 19.34 20.72
CA ASP A 318 9.53 20.32 20.35
C ASP A 318 9.77 20.33 18.84
N ASP A 319 9.80 19.15 18.18
CA ASP A 319 9.86 19.06 16.72
C ASP A 319 8.63 19.67 16.05
N TYR A 320 7.43 19.47 16.61
CA TYR A 320 6.23 20.18 16.15
C TYR A 320 6.39 21.71 16.30
N LYS A 321 6.84 22.20 17.46
CA LYS A 321 7.00 23.63 17.71
C LYS A 321 8.05 24.29 16.81
N SER A 322 9.08 23.55 16.44
CA SER A 322 10.15 24.04 15.56
C SER A 322 9.81 23.89 14.07
N GLU A 323 8.63 23.32 13.73
CA GLU A 323 8.22 23.02 12.34
C GLU A 323 9.33 22.30 11.55
N THR A 324 9.99 21.35 12.22
CA THR A 324 11.12 20.65 11.62
C THR A 324 10.68 19.36 10.95
N ALA A 325 10.90 19.28 9.63
CA ALA A 325 10.69 18.04 8.88
C ALA A 325 11.67 16.96 9.34
N ARG A 326 11.15 15.78 9.65
CA ARG A 326 11.94 14.60 10.05
C ARG A 326 11.56 13.38 9.23
N ALA A 327 12.47 12.44 9.13
CA ALA A 327 12.14 11.13 8.58
C ALA A 327 11.29 10.34 9.59
N LEU A 328 10.10 9.91 9.17
CA LEU A 328 9.28 8.93 9.88
C LEU A 328 9.39 7.60 9.16
N THR A 329 9.62 6.54 9.91
CA THR A 329 9.72 5.19 9.36
C THR A 329 9.11 4.18 10.33
N TYR A 330 8.27 3.29 9.84
CA TYR A 330 7.78 2.15 10.62
C TYR A 330 7.79 0.88 9.81
N ARG A 331 7.94 -0.25 10.48
CA ARG A 331 8.03 -1.56 9.83
C ARG A 331 7.02 -2.52 10.41
N THR A 332 6.42 -3.30 9.50
CA THR A 332 5.55 -4.41 9.84
C THR A 332 5.94 -5.64 9.03
N VAL A 333 6.02 -6.78 9.68
CA VAL A 333 6.43 -8.05 9.08
C VAL A 333 5.55 -9.19 9.59
N ASP A 334 5.48 -10.27 8.83
CA ASP A 334 4.87 -11.54 9.24
C ASP A 334 5.88 -12.40 10.04
N ASP A 335 5.48 -13.60 10.40
CA ASP A 335 6.30 -14.57 11.14
C ASP A 335 7.51 -15.11 10.31
N ALA A 336 7.46 -15.02 8.99
CA ALA A 336 8.58 -15.31 8.09
C ALA A 336 9.53 -14.11 7.94
N GLY A 337 9.19 -12.96 8.53
CA GLY A 337 9.91 -11.71 8.40
C GLY A 337 9.77 -11.08 7.01
N SER A 338 8.70 -11.40 6.28
CA SER A 338 8.30 -10.73 5.05
C SER A 338 7.32 -9.62 5.39
N GLY A 339 7.42 -8.49 4.73
CA GLY A 339 6.54 -7.36 5.05
C GLY A 339 6.99 -6.07 4.41
N TYR A 340 6.61 -4.98 5.04
CA TYR A 340 6.83 -3.65 4.51
C TYR A 340 7.49 -2.74 5.54
N GLN A 341 8.41 -1.93 5.05
CA GLN A 341 8.90 -0.74 5.73
C GLN A 341 8.31 0.48 5.04
N ILE A 342 7.54 1.27 5.74
CA ILE A 342 6.95 2.50 5.20
C ILE A 342 7.75 3.68 5.74
N SER A 343 8.19 4.55 4.85
CA SER A 343 9.04 5.69 5.17
C SER A 343 8.50 6.98 4.55
N LEU A 344 8.38 8.01 5.35
CA LEU A 344 8.16 9.39 4.94
C LEU A 344 9.47 10.14 5.20
N PRO A 345 10.27 10.46 4.17
CA PRO A 345 11.60 11.03 4.38
C PRO A 345 11.58 12.47 4.90
N ALA A 346 10.47 13.17 4.71
CA ALA A 346 10.20 14.49 5.25
C ALA A 346 8.75 14.55 5.75
N ALA A 347 8.54 14.30 7.03
CA ALA A 347 7.25 14.40 7.70
C ALA A 347 7.26 15.53 8.73
N TYR A 348 6.15 16.24 8.81
CA TYR A 348 5.88 17.23 9.84
C TYR A 348 4.88 16.66 10.85
N LEU A 349 5.08 17.01 12.11
CA LEU A 349 4.09 16.81 13.16
C LEU A 349 3.19 18.02 13.23
N MET A 350 1.88 17.79 13.33
CA MET A 350 0.88 18.84 13.35
C MET A 350 -0.15 18.60 14.45
N ASN A 351 -0.84 19.64 14.85
CA ASN A 351 -2.02 19.62 15.72
C ASN A 351 -1.92 18.66 16.92
N PRO A 352 -0.89 18.80 17.78
CA PRO A 352 -0.72 17.92 18.93
C PRO A 352 -1.92 18.01 19.86
N ARG A 353 -2.49 16.86 20.19
CA ARG A 353 -3.56 16.73 21.16
C ARG A 353 -3.08 15.89 22.33
N ILE A 354 -2.72 16.56 23.43
CA ILE A 354 -2.29 15.91 24.66
C ILE A 354 -3.49 15.87 25.60
N THR A 355 -3.96 14.67 25.95
CA THR A 355 -5.17 14.47 26.74
C THR A 355 -4.84 13.72 28.03
N ALA A 356 -5.09 14.37 29.15
CA ALA A 356 -5.15 13.70 30.45
C ALA A 356 -6.58 13.17 30.64
N GLY A 357 -6.69 11.86 30.74
CA GLY A 357 -7.97 11.17 30.99
C GLY A 357 -8.45 11.34 32.43
N GLY A 358 -9.33 10.44 32.87
CA GLY A 358 -9.79 10.39 34.25
C GLY A 358 -8.71 9.94 35.25
N PRO A 359 -9.05 9.87 36.56
CA PRO A 359 -8.10 9.42 37.56
C PRO A 359 -7.54 8.03 37.27
N GLY A 360 -6.22 7.87 37.39
CA GLY A 360 -5.53 6.59 37.16
C GLY A 360 -5.32 6.22 35.68
N GLN A 361 -5.61 7.11 34.75
CA GLN A 361 -5.35 6.89 33.32
C GLN A 361 -4.03 7.52 32.89
N SER A 362 -3.39 6.94 31.85
CA SER A 362 -2.20 7.50 31.23
C SER A 362 -2.54 8.73 30.40
N VAL A 363 -1.63 9.69 30.37
CA VAL A 363 -1.72 10.81 29.43
C VAL A 363 -1.38 10.31 28.02
N MET A 364 -2.26 10.59 27.09
CA MET A 364 -2.10 10.23 25.68
C MET A 364 -1.78 11.46 24.87
N ALA A 365 -0.95 11.31 23.84
CA ALA A 365 -0.71 12.34 22.85
C ALA A 365 -0.95 11.80 21.45
N THR A 366 -1.73 12.53 20.67
CA THR A 366 -1.94 12.27 19.24
C THR A 366 -1.32 13.42 18.48
N PHE A 367 -0.48 13.09 17.51
CA PHE A 367 0.11 14.01 16.55
C PHE A 367 -0.44 13.66 15.17
N GLU A 368 -0.92 14.65 14.44
CA GLU A 368 -1.19 14.52 13.02
C GLU A 368 0.14 14.55 12.25
N LEU A 369 0.18 13.84 11.13
CA LEU A 369 1.34 13.70 10.25
C LEU A 369 1.01 14.32 8.90
N GLU A 370 1.92 15.10 8.38
CA GLU A 370 1.92 15.58 7.00
C GLU A 370 3.24 15.20 6.33
N GLY A 371 3.15 14.39 5.26
CA GLY A 371 4.30 14.03 4.43
C GLY A 371 4.56 15.09 3.38
N SER A 372 5.80 15.50 3.24
CA SER A 372 6.25 16.47 2.24
C SER A 372 7.28 15.85 1.30
N PRO A 373 7.39 16.31 0.04
CA PRO A 373 8.46 15.87 -0.85
C PRO A 373 9.84 16.21 -0.28
N HIS A 374 10.68 15.19 -0.16
CA HIS A 374 12.05 15.42 0.31
C HIS A 374 12.88 16.13 -0.76
N SER A 375 13.54 17.22 -0.40
CA SER A 375 14.26 18.11 -1.33
C SER A 375 15.33 17.41 -2.19
N THR A 376 16.00 16.41 -1.64
CA THR A 376 17.07 15.67 -2.35
C THR A 376 16.55 14.35 -2.97
N LEU A 377 15.62 13.64 -2.28
CA LEU A 377 15.16 12.35 -2.73
C LEU A 377 14.02 12.45 -3.75
N GLY A 378 13.30 13.57 -3.79
CA GLY A 378 12.27 13.87 -4.78
C GLY A 378 10.96 13.10 -4.63
N TYR A 379 10.75 12.41 -3.49
CA TYR A 379 9.51 11.69 -3.20
C TYR A 379 9.01 11.97 -1.77
N THR A 380 7.71 11.76 -1.55
CA THR A 380 7.04 11.96 -0.26
C THR A 380 6.98 10.68 0.57
N ILE A 381 6.81 9.53 -0.08
CA ILE A 381 6.66 8.23 0.56
C ILE A 381 7.48 7.17 -0.17
N ALA A 382 8.06 6.28 0.60
CA ALA A 382 8.66 5.04 0.11
C ALA A 382 8.10 3.84 0.87
N VAL A 383 7.86 2.76 0.16
CA VAL A 383 7.48 1.46 0.69
C VAL A 383 8.55 0.46 0.28
N ASP A 384 9.33 -0.01 1.23
CA ASP A 384 10.30 -1.09 1.01
C ASP A 384 9.66 -2.43 1.39
N LYS A 385 9.86 -3.44 0.56
CA LYS A 385 9.33 -4.78 0.73
C LYS A 385 10.47 -5.79 0.90
N PHE A 386 10.25 -6.80 1.76
CA PHE A 386 11.20 -7.86 2.09
C PHE A 386 10.65 -9.25 1.82
#